data_3e573393134ca3dd55f5ab8638552a85
#
_entry.id   3e573393134ca3dd55f5ab8638552a85
#
_cell.length_a   1.000
_cell.length_b   1.000
_cell.length_c   1.000
_cell.angle_alpha   90.00
_cell.angle_beta   90.00
_cell.angle_gamma   90.00
#
_symmetry.space_group_name_H-M   'P 1'
#
loop_
_entity.id
_entity.type
_entity.pdbx_description
1 polymer ?
#
loop_
_entity_poly.entity_id
_entity_poly.type
_entity_poly.pdbx_seq_one_letter_code
_entity_poly.pdbx_strand_id
1 'polypeptide(L)'
;MVGIFIYNEQFSADAIKKKIINQEGYIFEIQEENIPVDFFIKSEWIPLSSEEPLIIDEVVYTDDQTSVVLTEVMKRGRRFNFSFDIKYRLKRDNGNLLVNYTINPDGGTKTKNSIDDLQLFDKNGNKIETNGIGSGPDEIFGFDIEPDEYSSITDGFYVRYNVLNKYSYKKIK
;
A
#
# COMPACT_ATOMS: atom_id res chain seq x y z
N MET A 1 -25.34 23.34 3.47
CA MET A 1 -23.94 23.15 3.00
C MET A 1 -22.93 23.01 4.13
N VAL A 2 -23.04 23.72 5.24
CA VAL A 2 -22.12 23.64 6.41
C VAL A 2 -22.11 22.26 7.10
N GLY A 3 -23.25 21.57 7.20
CA GLY A 3 -23.35 20.27 7.87
C GLY A 3 -22.61 19.10 7.16
N ILE A 4 -22.50 19.15 5.84
CA ILE A 4 -21.78 18.13 5.05
C ILE A 4 -20.25 18.31 5.23
N PHE A 5 -19.79 19.54 5.34
CA PHE A 5 -18.37 19.86 5.56
C PHE A 5 -17.90 19.36 6.93
N ILE A 6 -18.68 19.62 7.98
CA ILE A 6 -18.39 19.16 9.35
C ILE A 6 -18.42 17.63 9.45
N TYR A 7 -19.33 16.97 8.71
CA TYR A 7 -19.39 15.51 8.67
C TYR A 7 -18.15 14.91 8.02
N ASN A 8 -17.67 15.46 6.91
CA ASN A 8 -16.46 14.96 6.22
C ASN A 8 -15.20 15.19 7.06
N GLU A 9 -15.05 16.32 7.76
CA GLU A 9 -13.86 16.59 8.59
C GLU A 9 -13.81 15.74 9.87
N GLN A 10 -14.96 15.33 10.43
CA GLN A 10 -14.98 14.59 11.71
C GLN A 10 -15.15 13.07 11.54
N PHE A 11 -15.66 12.60 10.41
CA PHE A 11 -16.13 11.25 10.23
C PHE A 11 -15.60 10.52 9.00
N SER A 12 -14.75 11.14 8.20
CA SER A 12 -14.03 10.45 7.11
C SER A 12 -13.06 9.41 7.68
N ALA A 13 -12.70 8.42 6.88
CA ALA A 13 -11.69 7.43 7.25
C ALA A 13 -10.37 8.09 7.63
N ASP A 14 -9.98 9.15 6.90
CA ASP A 14 -8.75 9.91 7.16
C ASP A 14 -8.80 10.68 8.49
N ALA A 15 -9.94 11.29 8.82
CA ALA A 15 -10.12 11.97 10.10
C ALA A 15 -10.06 10.99 11.28
N ILE A 16 -10.64 9.80 11.12
CA ILE A 16 -10.59 8.73 12.13
C ILE A 16 -9.15 8.21 12.24
N LYS A 17 -8.46 7.94 11.11
CA LYS A 17 -7.06 7.53 11.08
C LYS A 17 -6.16 8.52 11.80
N LYS A 18 -6.30 9.80 11.49
CA LYS A 18 -5.52 10.87 12.14
C LYS A 18 -5.69 10.88 13.67
N LYS A 19 -6.93 10.76 14.17
CA LYS A 19 -7.20 10.68 15.61
C LYS A 19 -6.58 9.45 16.25
N ILE A 20 -6.63 8.29 15.58
CA ILE A 20 -6.04 7.04 16.06
C ILE A 20 -4.52 7.20 16.15
N ILE A 21 -3.87 7.66 15.09
CA ILE A 21 -2.40 7.82 15.03
C ILE A 21 -1.91 8.84 16.07
N ASN A 22 -2.62 9.95 16.23
CA ASN A 22 -2.31 10.97 17.24
C ASN A 22 -2.74 10.57 18.66
N GLN A 23 -3.33 9.38 18.83
CA GLN A 23 -3.84 8.88 20.11
C GLN A 23 -4.90 9.80 20.77
N GLU A 24 -5.65 10.54 19.96
CA GLU A 24 -6.70 11.46 20.43
C GLU A 24 -7.93 10.68 20.89
N GLY A 25 -7.91 10.21 22.14
CA GLY A 25 -8.94 9.35 22.73
C GLY A 25 -8.87 7.87 22.29
N TYR A 26 -7.72 7.43 21.83
CA TYR A 26 -7.43 6.03 21.48
C TYR A 26 -6.17 5.51 22.16
N ILE A 27 -6.19 4.23 22.52
CA ILE A 27 -4.99 3.42 22.74
C ILE A 27 -4.60 2.91 21.36
N PHE A 28 -3.31 3.01 21.03
CA PHE A 28 -2.77 2.63 19.73
C PHE A 28 -1.42 1.92 19.93
N GLU A 29 -1.33 0.66 19.51
CA GLU A 29 -0.21 -0.21 19.83
C GLU A 29 0.20 -1.04 18.61
N ILE A 30 1.52 -1.18 18.41
CA ILE A 30 2.06 -2.08 17.41
C ILE A 30 1.83 -3.53 17.82
N GLN A 31 1.35 -4.35 16.92
CA GLN A 31 1.09 -5.77 17.13
C GLN A 31 2.13 -6.64 16.42
N GLU A 32 2.48 -6.25 15.19
CA GLU A 32 3.40 -7.01 14.37
C GLU A 32 4.12 -6.08 13.39
N GLU A 33 5.40 -6.32 13.15
CA GLU A 33 6.22 -5.58 12.21
C GLU A 33 6.55 -6.44 10.97
N ASN A 34 6.71 -5.80 9.84
CA ASN A 34 7.14 -6.40 8.58
C ASN A 34 6.24 -7.57 8.12
N ILE A 35 4.93 -7.38 8.20
CA ILE A 35 3.97 -8.37 7.72
C ILE A 35 4.14 -8.54 6.21
N PRO A 36 4.32 -9.78 5.73
CA PRO A 36 4.35 -10.05 4.31
C PRO A 36 2.95 -9.89 3.69
N VAL A 37 2.87 -9.13 2.62
CA VAL A 37 1.68 -8.99 1.80
C VAL A 37 1.98 -9.61 0.45
N ASP A 38 1.30 -10.73 0.17
CA ASP A 38 1.47 -11.48 -1.06
C ASP A 38 0.27 -11.25 -1.98
N PHE A 39 0.53 -10.88 -3.25
CA PHE A 39 -0.51 -10.73 -4.25
C PHE A 39 0.00 -11.02 -5.67
N PHE A 40 -0.92 -11.15 -6.62
CA PHE A 40 -0.61 -11.42 -8.01
C PHE A 40 -1.00 -10.25 -8.90
N ILE A 41 -0.09 -9.82 -9.78
CA ILE A 41 -0.33 -8.84 -10.84
C ILE A 41 -0.72 -9.62 -12.10
N LYS A 42 -1.93 -9.34 -12.62
CA LYS A 42 -2.45 -10.00 -13.81
C LYS A 42 -1.81 -9.44 -15.08
N SER A 43 -1.65 -10.28 -16.09
CA SER A 43 -1.10 -9.89 -17.40
C SER A 43 -1.88 -8.76 -18.08
N GLU A 44 -3.20 -8.73 -17.94
CA GLU A 44 -4.07 -7.70 -18.51
C GLU A 44 -3.86 -6.31 -17.89
N TRP A 45 -3.21 -6.22 -16.74
CA TRP A 45 -2.87 -4.95 -16.08
C TRP A 45 -1.53 -4.37 -16.53
N ILE A 46 -0.83 -5.03 -17.47
CA ILE A 46 0.48 -4.60 -17.94
C ILE A 46 0.36 -4.02 -19.35
N PRO A 47 0.49 -2.69 -19.54
CA PRO A 47 0.28 -2.03 -20.82
C PRO A 47 1.48 -2.21 -21.76
N LEU A 48 1.75 -3.45 -22.20
CA LEU A 48 2.92 -3.79 -23.03
C LEU A 48 2.99 -2.98 -24.34
N SER A 49 1.84 -2.63 -24.92
CA SER A 49 1.72 -1.94 -26.20
C SER A 49 1.36 -0.45 -26.10
N SER A 50 1.11 0.07 -24.89
CA SER A 50 0.69 1.47 -24.68
C SER A 50 1.73 2.23 -23.87
N GLU A 51 1.90 3.52 -24.19
CA GLU A 51 2.65 4.47 -23.36
C GLU A 51 1.73 5.30 -22.45
N GLU A 52 0.41 5.17 -22.63
CA GLU A 52 -0.55 5.81 -21.74
C GLU A 52 -0.70 5.03 -20.46
N PRO A 53 -0.88 5.71 -19.31
CA PRO A 53 -1.15 5.09 -18.04
C PRO A 53 -2.42 4.23 -18.10
N LEU A 54 -2.36 3.04 -17.55
CA LEU A 54 -3.52 2.17 -17.36
C LEU A 54 -4.01 2.31 -15.92
N ILE A 55 -5.17 2.92 -15.75
CA ILE A 55 -5.84 3.03 -14.45
C ILE A 55 -6.51 1.70 -14.15
N ILE A 56 -6.18 1.12 -13.01
CA ILE A 56 -6.62 -0.23 -12.61
C ILE A 56 -7.66 -0.15 -11.49
N ASP A 57 -7.34 0.53 -10.39
CA ASP A 57 -8.19 0.66 -9.18
C ASP A 57 -8.71 -0.67 -8.60
N GLU A 58 -7.89 -1.72 -8.66
CA GLU A 58 -8.23 -3.06 -8.19
C GLU A 58 -7.60 -3.38 -6.84
N VAL A 59 -8.40 -3.97 -5.94
CA VAL A 59 -7.92 -4.46 -4.64
C VAL A 59 -7.10 -5.73 -4.86
N VAL A 60 -5.80 -5.67 -4.53
CA VAL A 60 -4.88 -6.80 -4.67
C VAL A 60 -4.65 -7.55 -3.35
N TYR A 61 -4.89 -6.90 -2.22
CA TYR A 61 -4.79 -7.51 -0.89
C TYR A 61 -5.75 -6.84 0.10
N THR A 62 -6.25 -7.61 1.08
CA THR A 62 -7.10 -7.10 2.16
C THR A 62 -6.78 -7.82 3.47
N ASP A 63 -6.60 -7.07 4.56
CA ASP A 63 -6.54 -7.56 5.93
C ASP A 63 -7.41 -6.67 6.83
N ASP A 64 -8.45 -7.26 7.44
CA ASP A 64 -9.45 -6.62 8.32
C ASP A 64 -9.98 -5.29 7.75
N GLN A 65 -9.37 -4.17 8.14
CA GLN A 65 -9.82 -2.82 7.80
C GLN A 65 -8.92 -2.11 6.77
N THR A 66 -7.91 -2.81 6.26
CA THR A 66 -6.92 -2.27 5.31
C THR A 66 -6.99 -3.01 3.99
N SER A 67 -6.93 -2.29 2.89
CA SER A 67 -6.82 -2.85 1.54
C SER A 67 -5.64 -2.21 0.81
N VAL A 68 -4.87 -3.02 0.10
CA VAL A 68 -3.88 -2.56 -0.88
C VAL A 68 -4.53 -2.56 -2.25
N VAL A 69 -4.48 -1.43 -2.92
CA VAL A 69 -5.10 -1.20 -4.22
C VAL A 69 -4.01 -0.90 -5.25
N LEU A 70 -3.96 -1.66 -6.32
CA LEU A 70 -3.18 -1.29 -7.51
C LEU A 70 -3.95 -0.19 -8.23
N THR A 71 -3.42 1.03 -8.21
CA THR A 71 -4.11 2.21 -8.76
C THR A 71 -3.80 2.42 -10.22
N GLU A 72 -2.53 2.25 -10.59
CA GLU A 72 -2.07 2.57 -11.93
C GLU A 72 -0.85 1.73 -12.32
N VAL A 73 -0.78 1.38 -13.60
CA VAL A 73 0.44 0.86 -14.22
C VAL A 73 0.77 1.73 -15.43
N MET A 74 1.99 2.25 -15.48
CA MET A 74 2.42 3.08 -16.59
C MET A 74 3.82 2.71 -17.09
N LYS A 75 4.05 2.94 -18.36
CA LYS A 75 5.37 2.88 -18.96
C LYS A 75 6.07 4.24 -18.83
N ARG A 76 7.16 4.31 -18.07
CA ARG A 76 8.00 5.50 -17.91
C ARG A 76 9.32 5.31 -18.65
N GLY A 77 9.38 5.84 -19.87
CA GLY A 77 10.51 5.59 -20.77
C GLY A 77 10.57 4.10 -21.13
N ARG A 78 11.58 3.38 -20.61
CA ARG A 78 11.75 1.95 -20.85
C ARG A 78 11.30 1.05 -19.69
N ARG A 79 10.76 1.60 -18.60
CA ARG A 79 10.37 0.86 -17.39
C ARG A 79 8.86 0.79 -17.25
N PHE A 80 8.37 -0.27 -16.62
CA PHE A 80 7.01 -0.29 -16.09
C PHE A 80 7.02 0.12 -14.63
N ASN A 81 6.23 1.15 -14.30
CA ASN A 81 5.99 1.61 -12.94
C ASN A 81 4.62 1.10 -12.48
N PHE A 82 4.58 0.46 -11.32
CA PHE A 82 3.38 -0.02 -10.65
C PHE A 82 3.13 0.85 -9.42
N SER A 83 1.96 1.48 -9.33
CA SER A 83 1.59 2.39 -8.23
C SER A 83 0.48 1.79 -7.40
N PHE A 84 0.64 1.83 -6.08
CA PHE A 84 -0.29 1.27 -5.10
C PHE A 84 -0.69 2.31 -4.07
N ASP A 85 -1.91 2.16 -3.54
CA ASP A 85 -2.47 2.95 -2.46
C ASP A 85 -2.95 2.03 -1.34
N ILE A 86 -2.86 2.48 -0.08
CA ILE A 86 -3.40 1.78 1.07
C ILE A 86 -4.68 2.47 1.51
N LYS A 87 -5.82 1.77 1.36
CA LYS A 87 -7.15 2.29 1.71
C LYS A 87 -7.68 1.66 2.99
N TYR A 88 -8.42 2.44 3.77
CA TYR A 88 -8.90 2.04 5.08
C TYR A 88 -10.42 2.09 5.19
N ARG A 89 -10.99 1.08 5.90
CA ARG A 89 -12.39 1.04 6.35
C ARG A 89 -12.44 0.97 7.86
N LEU A 90 -11.95 2.02 8.54
CA LEU A 90 -11.76 2.04 9.98
C LEU A 90 -13.09 2.08 10.73
N LYS A 91 -13.23 1.23 11.75
CA LYS A 91 -14.30 1.30 12.75
C LYS A 91 -13.93 2.35 13.81
N ARG A 92 -14.92 2.94 14.45
CA ARG A 92 -14.69 4.00 15.44
C ARG A 92 -14.21 3.50 16.78
N ASP A 93 -14.59 2.28 17.17
CA ASP A 93 -14.36 1.81 18.53
C ASP A 93 -13.07 1.05 18.69
N ASN A 94 -12.77 0.17 17.75
CA ASN A 94 -11.56 -0.65 17.76
C ASN A 94 -11.31 -1.27 16.38
N GLY A 95 -10.11 -1.74 16.17
CA GLY A 95 -9.71 -2.47 14.96
C GLY A 95 -8.21 -2.55 14.80
N ASN A 96 -7.80 -2.98 13.61
CA ASN A 96 -6.41 -3.02 13.20
C ASN A 96 -6.23 -2.21 11.92
N LEU A 97 -5.04 -1.67 11.74
CA LEU A 97 -4.64 -1.07 10.46
C LEU A 97 -3.21 -1.48 10.11
N LEU A 98 -2.97 -1.62 8.82
CA LEU A 98 -1.63 -1.83 8.27
C LEU A 98 -1.12 -0.52 7.69
N VAL A 99 0.12 -0.16 8.01
CA VAL A 99 0.78 1.03 7.48
C VAL A 99 2.20 0.68 7.00
N ASN A 100 2.71 1.39 6.00
CA ASN A 100 4.07 1.20 5.47
C ASN A 100 5.12 2.08 6.17
N TYR A 101 4.87 2.46 7.40
CA TYR A 101 5.80 3.24 8.24
C TYR A 101 5.72 2.79 9.70
N THR A 102 6.73 3.18 10.48
CA THR A 102 6.72 3.05 11.93
C THR A 102 6.26 4.38 12.54
N ILE A 103 5.42 4.30 13.57
CA ILE A 103 4.96 5.45 14.33
C ILE A 103 5.74 5.49 15.63
N ASN A 104 6.47 6.59 15.84
CA ASN A 104 7.26 6.81 17.05
C ASN A 104 6.35 7.22 18.23
N PRO A 105 6.81 7.06 19.47
CA PRO A 105 6.05 7.49 20.67
C PRO A 105 5.70 8.99 20.71
N ASP A 106 6.45 9.82 19.99
CA ASP A 106 6.21 11.27 19.88
C ASP A 106 5.18 11.62 18.78
N GLY A 107 4.60 10.61 18.11
CA GLY A 107 3.66 10.77 16.98
C GLY A 107 4.34 10.99 15.63
N GLY A 108 5.67 11.08 15.58
CA GLY A 108 6.41 11.14 14.33
C GLY A 108 6.35 9.82 13.57
N THR A 109 6.45 9.87 12.24
CA THR A 109 6.46 8.67 11.39
C THR A 109 7.81 8.49 10.72
N LYS A 110 8.22 7.24 10.55
CA LYS A 110 9.42 6.86 9.80
C LYS A 110 9.05 5.82 8.76
N THR A 111 9.09 6.19 7.51
CA THR A 111 8.89 5.26 6.39
C THR A 111 10.07 4.30 6.29
N LYS A 112 9.80 3.03 6.09
CA LYS A 112 10.77 1.98 5.84
C LYS A 112 10.64 1.56 4.39
N ASN A 113 11.64 1.86 3.59
CA ASN A 113 11.72 1.46 2.19
C ASN A 113 13.08 0.85 1.96
N SER A 114 13.12 -0.46 1.84
CA SER A 114 14.26 -1.19 1.34
C SER A 114 13.85 -2.01 0.15
N ILE A 115 14.69 -2.04 -0.88
CA ILE A 115 14.46 -2.90 -2.04
C ILE A 115 14.46 -4.39 -1.64
N ASP A 116 15.14 -4.73 -0.54
CA ASP A 116 15.18 -6.08 0.01
C ASP A 116 13.83 -6.53 0.59
N ASP A 117 12.96 -5.57 0.91
CA ASP A 117 11.61 -5.83 1.43
C ASP A 117 10.59 -6.11 0.30
N LEU A 118 10.98 -5.95 -0.96
CA LEU A 118 10.18 -6.27 -2.14
C LEU A 118 10.78 -7.45 -2.89
N GLN A 119 9.99 -8.47 -3.13
CA GLN A 119 10.37 -9.64 -3.91
C GLN A 119 9.34 -9.87 -5.00
N LEU A 120 9.80 -10.05 -6.22
CA LEU A 120 8.97 -10.32 -7.39
C LEU A 120 9.32 -11.68 -7.97
N PHE A 121 8.32 -12.46 -8.39
CA PHE A 121 8.51 -13.80 -8.96
C PHE A 121 7.61 -13.99 -10.18
N ASP A 122 8.14 -14.58 -11.24
CA ASP A 122 7.36 -15.03 -12.37
C ASP A 122 6.42 -16.19 -11.98
N LYS A 123 5.59 -16.66 -12.90
CA LYS A 123 4.68 -17.80 -12.67
C LYS A 123 5.41 -19.12 -12.36
N ASN A 124 6.68 -19.23 -12.73
CA ASN A 124 7.51 -20.41 -12.50
C ASN A 124 8.30 -20.33 -11.17
N GLY A 125 8.17 -19.22 -10.45
CA GLY A 125 8.85 -18.96 -9.19
C GLY A 125 10.28 -18.42 -9.37
N ASN A 126 10.69 -18.02 -10.59
CA ASN A 126 11.96 -17.36 -10.81
C ASN A 126 11.88 -15.93 -10.33
N LYS A 127 12.94 -15.45 -9.67
CA LYS A 127 13.02 -14.07 -9.19
C LYS A 127 13.06 -13.09 -10.36
N ILE A 128 12.30 -12.01 -10.27
CA ILE A 128 12.32 -10.86 -11.17
C ILE A 128 13.10 -9.75 -10.47
N GLU A 129 14.09 -9.17 -11.13
CA GLU A 129 14.86 -8.08 -10.54
C GLU A 129 14.12 -6.74 -10.68
N THR A 130 14.23 -5.94 -9.64
CA THR A 130 13.71 -4.56 -9.62
C THR A 130 14.79 -3.64 -9.06
N ASN A 131 14.90 -2.44 -9.62
CA ASN A 131 15.93 -1.47 -9.24
C ASN A 131 15.35 -0.26 -8.48
N GLY A 132 14.05 -0.20 -8.32
CA GLY A 132 13.43 0.94 -7.68
C GLY A 132 12.18 0.57 -6.89
N ILE A 133 12.17 0.97 -5.62
CA ILE A 133 10.97 1.07 -4.81
C ILE A 133 10.83 2.50 -4.34
N GLY A 134 9.64 3.04 -4.42
CA GLY A 134 9.31 4.39 -3.96
C GLY A 134 8.14 4.38 -3.00
N SER A 135 8.11 5.34 -2.10
CA SER A 135 6.91 5.67 -1.33
C SER A 135 6.64 7.16 -1.43
N GLY A 136 5.38 7.51 -1.46
CA GLY A 136 4.88 8.88 -1.45
C GLY A 136 4.18 9.22 -0.14
N PRO A 137 3.69 10.46 -0.02
CA PRO A 137 2.75 10.82 1.03
C PRO A 137 1.50 9.96 0.95
N ASP A 138 0.73 9.91 2.05
CA ASP A 138 -0.56 9.20 2.11
C ASP A 138 -0.50 7.69 1.82
N GLU A 139 0.63 7.04 2.20
CA GLU A 139 0.84 5.60 2.09
C GLU A 139 0.87 5.05 0.65
N ILE A 140 1.12 5.90 -0.32
CA ILE A 140 1.38 5.49 -1.70
C ILE A 140 2.74 4.80 -1.75
N PHE A 141 2.82 3.66 -2.40
CA PHE A 141 4.08 3.01 -2.72
C PHE A 141 4.07 2.48 -4.15
N GLY A 142 5.23 2.15 -4.65
CA GLY A 142 5.36 1.62 -6.00
C GLY A 142 6.74 1.08 -6.29
N PHE A 143 6.86 0.38 -7.41
CA PHE A 143 8.12 -0.17 -7.88
C PHE A 143 8.21 -0.13 -9.41
N ASP A 144 9.44 -0.23 -9.89
CA ASP A 144 9.75 -0.25 -11.32
C ASP A 144 10.27 -1.63 -11.75
N ILE A 145 9.85 -2.07 -12.95
CA ILE A 145 10.39 -3.26 -13.63
C ILE A 145 11.15 -2.82 -14.87
N GLU A 146 12.40 -3.29 -14.98
CA GLU A 146 13.30 -2.98 -16.09
C GLU A 146 12.94 -3.73 -17.37
N PRO A 147 13.34 -3.22 -18.53
CA PRO A 147 13.04 -3.86 -19.83
C PRO A 147 13.54 -5.30 -19.97
N ASP A 148 14.65 -5.62 -19.34
CA ASP A 148 15.26 -6.94 -19.42
C ASP A 148 14.39 -8.03 -18.76
N GLU A 149 13.47 -7.61 -17.87
CA GLU A 149 12.52 -8.48 -17.18
C GLU A 149 11.14 -8.57 -17.86
N TYR A 150 10.93 -7.93 -19.01
CA TYR A 150 9.61 -7.90 -19.64
C TYR A 150 9.09 -9.29 -20.04
N SER A 151 9.94 -10.19 -20.45
CA SER A 151 9.53 -11.56 -20.75
C SER A 151 9.04 -12.33 -19.52
N SER A 152 9.54 -11.96 -18.34
CA SER A 152 9.21 -12.61 -17.07
C SER A 152 7.84 -12.16 -16.54
N ILE A 153 7.29 -11.02 -17.01
CA ILE A 153 6.03 -10.44 -16.52
C ILE A 153 4.85 -10.60 -17.49
N THR A 154 5.06 -11.03 -18.73
CA THR A 154 4.01 -11.09 -19.78
C THR A 154 2.79 -11.91 -19.37
N ASP A 155 2.97 -12.92 -18.55
CA ASP A 155 1.91 -13.79 -18.05
C ASP A 155 1.36 -13.37 -16.67
N GLY A 156 1.80 -12.21 -16.17
CA GLY A 156 1.59 -11.78 -14.79
C GLY A 156 2.67 -12.31 -13.85
N PHE A 157 2.70 -11.81 -12.62
CA PHE A 157 3.76 -12.13 -11.66
C PHE A 157 3.28 -11.97 -10.21
N TYR A 158 3.98 -12.64 -9.30
CA TYR A 158 3.73 -12.55 -7.86
C TYR A 158 4.57 -11.46 -7.24
N VAL A 159 3.97 -10.74 -6.30
CA VAL A 159 4.61 -9.70 -5.47
C VAL A 159 4.55 -10.13 -4.02
N ARG A 160 5.68 -10.05 -3.33
CA ARG A 160 5.77 -10.12 -1.86
C ARG A 160 6.37 -8.83 -1.35
N TYR A 161 5.63 -8.15 -0.47
CA TYR A 161 6.01 -6.86 0.10
C TYR A 161 6.02 -6.93 1.62
N ASN A 162 7.19 -6.77 2.26
CA ASN A 162 7.43 -7.07 3.68
C ASN A 162 7.61 -5.82 4.56
N VAL A 163 6.94 -4.71 4.26
CA VAL A 163 7.15 -3.45 5.01
C VAL A 163 5.93 -2.99 5.81
N LEU A 164 4.81 -3.71 5.74
CA LEU A 164 3.62 -3.30 6.45
C LEU A 164 3.74 -3.65 7.94
N ASN A 165 3.39 -2.69 8.79
CA ASN A 165 3.29 -2.86 10.23
C ASN A 165 1.84 -2.88 10.64
N LYS A 166 1.45 -3.83 11.49
CA LYS A 166 0.09 -3.96 12.04
C LYS A 166 0.01 -3.26 13.37
N TYR A 167 -0.92 -2.32 13.46
CA TYR A 167 -1.27 -1.63 14.69
C TYR A 167 -2.71 -1.97 15.07
N SER A 168 -2.94 -2.24 16.35
CA SER A 168 -4.28 -2.25 16.92
C SER A 168 -4.64 -0.89 17.49
N TYR A 169 -5.91 -0.55 17.46
CA TYR A 169 -6.41 0.62 18.14
C TYR A 169 -7.71 0.32 18.90
N LYS A 170 -7.92 1.04 19.99
CA LYS A 170 -9.12 0.95 20.81
C LYS A 170 -9.45 2.32 21.41
N LYS A 171 -10.71 2.75 21.23
CA LYS A 171 -11.21 3.99 21.82
C LYS A 171 -11.24 3.89 23.34
N ILE A 172 -10.74 4.94 24.02
CA ILE A 172 -10.84 5.09 25.48
C ILE A 172 -12.28 5.48 25.81
N LYS A 173 -12.85 4.80 26.79
CA LYS A 173 -14.22 5.08 27.29
C LYS A 173 -14.21 6.30 28.19
#